data_313d688d34e429c66c88fbcbc9f4bf9f
#
_entry.id   313d688d34e429c66c88fbcbc9f4bf9f
#
_cell.length_a   1.000
_cell.length_b   1.000
_cell.length_c   1.000
_cell.angle_alpha   90.00
_cell.angle_beta   90.00
_cell.angle_gamma   90.00
#
_symmetry.space_group_name_H-M   'P 1'
#
loop_
_entity.id
_entity.type
_entity.pdbx_description
1 polymer ?
#
loop_
_entity_poly.entity_id
_entity_poly.type
_entity_poly.pdbx_seq_one_letter_code
_entity_poly.pdbx_strand_id
1 'polypeptide(L)'
;MPSLVPSFEFDIFISYRQNDNRSGWVTELVHSLQDELLTTIKVPVSVYFDANPQTGLRETDNVDKSLEGKLKCLIFIPIISQTYCDPKSFAWQSEFCAFNRMAREDQLGRDIKLGNGNLASRILPIKIHDLDDEDKALLENELGGVLRAVEFIFKTPGVNRPLRAFEDHPQDNLNKTFYRDQLNKVANAVKEIISSIQHPGFHPQPATQTQIPKTLRPGKKSIVLIAVPLLLLFVGYLLYSRLSLSVNTSGDKSIAVLSFIDLSPGKDQEYLGDGMAEEILNALTKIKGLKVIGRTSSFSFKGKDVNLKTIG
;
A
#
# COMPACT_ATOMS: atom_id res chain seq x y z
N MET A 1 13.46 -21.16 -19.12
CA MET A 1 12.21 -21.53 -19.83
C MET A 1 11.81 -20.30 -20.63
N PRO A 2 11.25 -20.43 -21.85
CA PRO A 2 10.71 -19.30 -22.59
C PRO A 2 9.45 -18.76 -21.90
N SER A 3 9.10 -17.50 -22.20
CA SER A 3 7.86 -16.89 -21.71
C SER A 3 6.62 -17.63 -22.24
N LEU A 4 5.53 -17.55 -21.48
CA LEU A 4 4.20 -18.05 -21.86
C LEU A 4 3.61 -17.32 -23.08
N VAL A 5 4.13 -16.15 -23.39
CA VAL A 5 3.75 -15.34 -24.56
C VAL A 5 4.96 -15.19 -25.48
N PRO A 6 4.91 -15.71 -26.74
CA PRO A 6 6.08 -15.80 -27.63
C PRO A 6 6.80 -14.48 -27.94
N SER A 7 6.13 -13.34 -27.73
CA SER A 7 6.71 -12.01 -27.98
C SER A 7 7.63 -11.53 -26.85
N PHE A 8 7.70 -12.25 -25.74
CA PHE A 8 8.46 -11.88 -24.56
C PHE A 8 9.55 -12.92 -24.27
N GLU A 9 10.65 -12.46 -23.67
CA GLU A 9 11.77 -13.35 -23.29
C GLU A 9 11.48 -14.04 -21.94
N PHE A 10 10.93 -13.29 -20.99
CA PHE A 10 10.54 -13.77 -19.67
C PHE A 10 9.10 -13.37 -19.34
N ASP A 11 8.46 -14.12 -18.44
CA ASP A 11 7.16 -13.75 -17.92
C ASP A 11 7.29 -12.68 -16.82
N ILE A 12 8.31 -12.81 -15.98
CA ILE A 12 8.56 -11.89 -14.87
C ILE A 12 10.00 -11.41 -14.90
N PHE A 13 10.20 -10.11 -14.70
CA PHE A 13 11.50 -9.48 -14.45
C PHE A 13 11.50 -8.88 -13.04
N ILE A 14 12.44 -9.29 -12.18
CA ILE A 14 12.63 -8.74 -10.84
C ILE A 14 13.73 -7.68 -10.90
N SER A 15 13.36 -6.43 -10.65
CA SER A 15 14.28 -5.29 -10.56
C SER A 15 14.52 -4.89 -9.11
N TYR A 16 15.77 -4.69 -8.73
CA TYR A 16 16.13 -4.32 -7.36
C TYR A 16 17.49 -3.61 -7.30
N ARG A 17 17.77 -2.93 -6.21
CA ARG A 17 19.12 -2.40 -5.92
C ARG A 17 19.96 -3.51 -5.30
N GLN A 18 21.18 -3.70 -5.78
CA GLN A 18 22.10 -4.72 -5.25
C GLN A 18 22.29 -4.60 -3.73
N ASN A 19 22.27 -3.38 -3.19
CA ASN A 19 22.35 -3.14 -1.75
C ASN A 19 21.20 -3.80 -0.97
N ASP A 20 20.01 -3.87 -1.56
CA ASP A 20 18.83 -4.46 -0.91
C ASP A 20 18.91 -5.99 -0.81
N ASN A 21 19.78 -6.60 -1.60
CA ASN A 21 20.01 -8.06 -1.57
C ASN A 21 21.25 -8.50 -0.78
N ARG A 22 21.96 -7.59 -0.11
CA ARG A 22 23.17 -7.95 0.68
C ARG A 22 22.88 -8.98 1.77
N SER A 23 21.69 -8.96 2.34
CA SER A 23 21.23 -9.97 3.32
C SER A 23 20.62 -11.22 2.71
N GLY A 24 20.57 -11.32 1.37
CA GLY A 24 19.90 -12.39 0.64
C GLY A 24 18.38 -12.29 0.59
N TRP A 25 17.78 -11.18 1.06
CA TRP A 25 16.34 -11.02 1.18
C TRP A 25 15.61 -11.14 -0.16
N VAL A 26 16.13 -10.48 -1.21
CA VAL A 26 15.51 -10.53 -2.55
C VAL A 26 15.63 -11.94 -3.12
N THR A 27 16.75 -12.62 -2.91
CA THR A 27 16.95 -14.01 -3.33
C THR A 27 15.93 -14.94 -2.65
N GLU A 28 15.71 -14.79 -1.34
CA GLU A 28 14.71 -15.55 -0.59
C GLU A 28 13.29 -15.29 -1.10
N LEU A 29 12.95 -14.02 -1.35
CA LEU A 29 11.66 -13.63 -1.93
C LEU A 29 11.42 -14.29 -3.30
N VAL A 30 12.43 -14.25 -4.17
CA VAL A 30 12.31 -14.81 -5.53
C VAL A 30 12.08 -16.32 -5.48
N HIS A 31 12.83 -17.05 -4.66
CA HIS A 31 12.63 -18.49 -4.48
C HIS A 31 11.24 -18.80 -3.94
N SER A 32 10.84 -18.11 -2.87
CA SER A 32 9.50 -18.28 -2.29
C SER A 32 8.39 -17.94 -3.29
N LEU A 33 8.58 -16.92 -4.12
CA LEU A 33 7.63 -16.54 -5.17
C LEU A 33 7.55 -17.62 -6.27
N GLN A 34 8.68 -18.17 -6.67
CA GLN A 34 8.70 -19.27 -7.66
C GLN A 34 7.94 -20.50 -7.15
N ASP A 35 8.14 -20.88 -5.88
CA ASP A 35 7.42 -21.99 -5.25
C ASP A 35 5.91 -21.69 -5.17
N GLU A 36 5.52 -20.47 -4.80
CA GLU A 36 4.12 -20.06 -4.72
C GLU A 36 3.46 -20.01 -6.11
N LEU A 37 4.19 -19.59 -7.15
CA LEU A 37 3.72 -19.60 -8.53
C LEU A 37 3.45 -21.01 -9.04
N LEU A 38 4.30 -21.99 -8.69
CA LEU A 38 4.10 -23.40 -9.05
C LEU A 38 2.81 -24.00 -8.46
N THR A 39 2.40 -23.50 -7.28
CA THR A 39 1.13 -23.95 -6.66
C THR A 39 -0.08 -23.17 -7.16
N THR A 40 0.12 -21.93 -7.63
CA THR A 40 -0.95 -21.01 -8.03
C THR A 40 -1.28 -21.09 -9.51
N ILE A 41 -0.28 -21.33 -10.37
CA ILE A 41 -0.40 -21.33 -11.83
C ILE A 41 -0.04 -22.73 -12.36
N LYS A 42 -0.90 -23.28 -13.22
CA LYS A 42 -0.73 -24.65 -13.77
C LYS A 42 0.44 -24.79 -14.74
N VAL A 43 0.91 -23.68 -15.28
CA VAL A 43 1.99 -23.64 -16.28
C VAL A 43 3.21 -22.98 -15.63
N PRO A 44 4.43 -23.49 -15.84
CA PRO A 44 5.62 -22.90 -15.26
C PRO A 44 5.85 -21.48 -15.82
N VAL A 45 6.08 -20.53 -14.90
CA VAL A 45 6.33 -19.11 -15.19
C VAL A 45 7.82 -18.85 -15.19
N SER A 46 8.33 -18.21 -16.24
CA SER A 46 9.74 -17.86 -16.34
C SER A 46 10.04 -16.56 -15.59
N VAL A 47 11.02 -16.61 -14.68
CA VAL A 47 11.41 -15.47 -13.84
C VAL A 47 12.87 -15.10 -14.15
N TYR A 48 13.09 -13.87 -14.59
CA TYR A 48 14.42 -13.28 -14.67
C TYR A 48 14.78 -12.59 -13.34
N PHE A 49 15.96 -12.92 -12.86
CA PHE A 49 16.54 -12.36 -11.65
C PHE A 49 18.06 -12.31 -11.82
N ASP A 50 18.66 -11.14 -11.68
CA ASP A 50 20.07 -10.90 -12.02
C ASP A 50 21.06 -11.75 -11.19
N ALA A 51 20.78 -12.01 -9.93
CA ALA A 51 21.59 -12.89 -9.09
C ALA A 51 21.42 -14.39 -9.41
N ASN A 52 20.60 -14.76 -10.40
CA ASN A 52 20.47 -16.15 -10.80
C ASN A 52 21.72 -16.61 -11.58
N PRO A 53 22.46 -17.64 -11.12
CA PRO A 53 23.68 -18.10 -11.79
C PRO A 53 23.48 -18.58 -13.24
N GLN A 54 22.22 -18.93 -13.61
CA GLN A 54 21.91 -19.46 -14.93
C GLN A 54 21.46 -18.39 -15.93
N THR A 55 20.81 -17.33 -15.47
CA THR A 55 20.19 -16.30 -16.31
C THR A 55 20.72 -14.89 -16.06
N GLY A 56 21.45 -14.66 -14.97
CA GLY A 56 22.06 -13.39 -14.62
C GLY A 56 23.10 -12.93 -15.65
N LEU A 57 23.40 -11.63 -15.65
CA LEU A 57 24.43 -11.04 -16.48
C LEU A 57 25.82 -11.44 -15.95
N ARG A 58 26.71 -11.78 -16.87
CA ARG A 58 28.11 -12.06 -16.55
C ARG A 58 28.93 -10.77 -16.70
N GLU A 59 30.07 -10.71 -16.03
CA GLU A 59 31.02 -9.57 -16.11
C GLU A 59 31.50 -9.29 -17.56
N THR A 60 31.41 -10.29 -18.44
CA THR A 60 31.82 -10.20 -19.85
C THR A 60 30.69 -9.73 -20.78
N ASP A 61 29.46 -9.64 -20.29
CA ASP A 61 28.31 -9.33 -21.10
C ASP A 61 28.19 -7.82 -21.36
N ASN A 62 27.72 -7.44 -22.54
CA ASN A 62 27.33 -6.06 -22.78
C ASN A 62 25.99 -5.81 -22.06
N VAL A 63 26.09 -5.17 -20.89
CA VAL A 63 24.95 -4.98 -19.97
C VAL A 63 23.77 -4.30 -20.66
N ASP A 64 24.00 -3.22 -21.42
CA ASP A 64 22.92 -2.44 -22.02
C ASP A 64 22.13 -3.24 -23.07
N LYS A 65 22.85 -3.93 -23.99
CA LYS A 65 22.21 -4.73 -25.03
C LYS A 65 21.54 -5.99 -24.49
N SER A 66 22.17 -6.62 -23.51
CA SER A 66 21.61 -7.82 -22.87
C SER A 66 20.38 -7.50 -22.04
N LEU A 67 20.39 -6.35 -21.36
CA LEU A 67 19.27 -5.89 -20.55
C LEU A 67 18.05 -5.53 -21.41
N GLU A 68 18.25 -4.88 -22.56
CA GLU A 68 17.16 -4.52 -23.47
C GLU A 68 16.34 -5.77 -23.89
N GLY A 69 17.01 -6.88 -24.18
CA GLY A 69 16.35 -8.17 -24.44
C GLY A 69 15.56 -8.66 -23.25
N LYS A 70 16.16 -8.66 -22.07
CA LYS A 70 15.58 -9.18 -20.84
C LYS A 70 14.41 -8.34 -20.30
N LEU A 71 14.41 -7.02 -20.56
CA LEU A 71 13.28 -6.13 -20.27
C LEU A 71 12.03 -6.42 -21.13
N LYS A 72 12.17 -7.22 -22.21
CA LYS A 72 11.01 -7.76 -22.95
C LYS A 72 10.32 -8.84 -22.10
N CYS A 73 9.81 -8.43 -20.96
CA CYS A 73 9.10 -9.29 -20.02
C CYS A 73 7.62 -8.92 -19.96
N LEU A 74 6.82 -9.90 -19.54
CA LEU A 74 5.37 -9.72 -19.44
C LEU A 74 4.99 -8.85 -18.23
N ILE A 75 5.61 -9.13 -17.09
CA ILE A 75 5.38 -8.44 -15.80
C ILE A 75 6.71 -7.98 -15.24
N PHE A 76 6.76 -6.73 -14.81
CA PHE A 76 7.92 -6.13 -14.16
C PHE A 76 7.63 -5.93 -12.68
N ILE A 77 8.46 -6.50 -11.81
CA ILE A 77 8.33 -6.42 -10.36
C ILE A 77 9.51 -5.63 -9.79
N PRO A 78 9.36 -4.32 -9.57
CA PRO A 78 10.37 -3.53 -8.87
C PRO A 78 10.28 -3.76 -7.36
N ILE A 79 11.42 -4.05 -6.74
CA ILE A 79 11.56 -4.12 -5.28
C ILE A 79 11.88 -2.72 -4.77
N ILE A 80 10.88 -2.03 -4.29
CA ILE A 80 10.95 -0.62 -3.91
C ILE A 80 11.49 -0.49 -2.49
N SER A 81 12.68 0.09 -2.38
CA SER A 81 13.32 0.54 -1.15
C SER A 81 13.55 2.06 -1.20
N GLN A 82 13.98 2.66 -0.09
CA GLN A 82 14.41 4.06 -0.09
C GLN A 82 15.57 4.31 -1.07
N THR A 83 16.47 3.33 -1.24
CA THR A 83 17.60 3.44 -2.18
C THR A 83 17.20 3.16 -3.63
N TYR A 84 16.09 2.49 -3.87
CA TYR A 84 15.58 2.25 -5.22
C TYR A 84 15.10 3.53 -5.90
N CYS A 85 14.52 4.45 -5.13
CA CYS A 85 13.98 5.73 -5.59
C CYS A 85 15.06 6.79 -5.90
N ASP A 86 16.24 6.37 -6.32
CA ASP A 86 17.32 7.26 -6.76
C ASP A 86 17.27 7.42 -8.29
N PRO A 87 16.90 8.62 -8.82
CA PRO A 87 16.81 8.86 -10.26
C PRO A 87 18.12 8.66 -11.02
N LYS A 88 19.27 8.65 -10.35
CA LYS A 88 20.59 8.42 -10.95
C LYS A 88 20.97 6.94 -10.96
N SER A 89 20.20 6.09 -10.32
CA SER A 89 20.52 4.68 -10.22
C SER A 89 20.24 3.93 -11.54
N PHE A 90 21.01 2.88 -11.79
CA PHE A 90 20.81 2.00 -12.93
C PHE A 90 19.43 1.31 -12.89
N ALA A 91 19.03 0.79 -11.73
CA ALA A 91 17.72 0.14 -11.56
C ALA A 91 16.56 1.11 -11.86
N TRP A 92 16.69 2.39 -11.49
CA TRP A 92 15.68 3.38 -11.81
C TRP A 92 15.65 3.72 -13.30
N GLN A 93 16.78 4.14 -13.88
CA GLN A 93 16.83 4.65 -15.26
C GLN A 93 16.73 3.54 -16.30
N SER A 94 17.61 2.54 -16.17
CA SER A 94 17.82 1.53 -17.20
C SER A 94 16.86 0.36 -17.09
N GLU A 95 16.22 0.14 -15.93
CA GLU A 95 15.24 -0.93 -15.76
C GLU A 95 13.82 -0.38 -15.61
N PHE A 96 13.52 0.37 -14.54
CA PHE A 96 12.17 0.81 -14.23
C PHE A 96 11.60 1.80 -15.27
N CYS A 97 12.28 2.92 -15.52
CA CYS A 97 11.82 3.90 -16.50
C CYS A 97 11.85 3.33 -17.93
N ALA A 98 12.86 2.51 -18.25
CA ALA A 98 12.94 1.87 -19.55
C ALA A 98 11.78 0.90 -19.77
N PHE A 99 11.48 0.01 -18.80
CA PHE A 99 10.32 -0.88 -18.89
C PHE A 99 9.00 -0.10 -18.97
N ASN A 100 8.81 0.93 -18.12
CA ASN A 100 7.59 1.73 -18.12
C ASN A 100 7.32 2.36 -19.51
N ARG A 101 8.37 2.84 -20.18
CA ARG A 101 8.28 3.36 -21.55
C ARG A 101 7.97 2.25 -22.56
N MET A 102 8.73 1.15 -22.54
CA MET A 102 8.55 0.02 -23.45
C MET A 102 7.14 -0.58 -23.33
N ALA A 103 6.65 -0.78 -22.11
CA ALA A 103 5.34 -1.34 -21.86
C ALA A 103 4.18 -0.45 -22.32
N ARG A 104 4.38 0.87 -22.41
CA ARG A 104 3.38 1.79 -22.98
C ARG A 104 3.29 1.70 -24.51
N GLU A 105 4.36 1.27 -25.14
CA GLU A 105 4.50 1.27 -26.60
C GLU A 105 4.34 -0.13 -27.22
N ASP A 106 4.43 -1.19 -26.41
CA ASP A 106 4.30 -2.56 -26.88
C ASP A 106 2.85 -2.97 -27.20
N GLN A 107 2.68 -4.16 -27.78
CA GLN A 107 1.39 -4.67 -28.26
C GLN A 107 0.35 -4.85 -27.14
N LEU A 108 0.78 -5.08 -25.90
CA LEU A 108 -0.10 -5.32 -24.77
C LEU A 108 -0.52 -4.03 -24.07
N GLY A 109 0.31 -2.99 -24.17
CA GLY A 109 0.18 -1.81 -23.33
C GLY A 109 0.64 -2.08 -21.89
N ARG A 110 0.83 -1.02 -21.11
CA ARG A 110 1.22 -1.13 -19.72
C ARG A 110 0.08 -1.66 -18.82
N ASP A 111 -1.14 -1.24 -19.11
CA ASP A 111 -2.31 -1.53 -18.30
C ASP A 111 -3.22 -2.51 -19.04
N ILE A 112 -3.45 -3.67 -18.41
CA ILE A 112 -4.20 -4.79 -19.00
C ILE A 112 -5.60 -4.83 -18.40
N LYS A 113 -6.61 -5.00 -19.24
CA LYS A 113 -7.99 -5.20 -18.78
C LYS A 113 -8.18 -6.62 -18.28
N LEU A 114 -8.49 -6.77 -17.02
CA LEU A 114 -8.78 -8.05 -16.38
C LEU A 114 -10.19 -8.56 -16.76
N GLY A 115 -10.41 -9.85 -16.59
CA GLY A 115 -11.71 -10.47 -16.83
C GLY A 115 -12.87 -9.93 -15.98
N ASN A 116 -12.58 -9.33 -14.82
CA ASN A 116 -13.54 -8.64 -13.95
C ASN A 116 -13.83 -7.18 -14.39
N GLY A 117 -13.22 -6.71 -15.48
CA GLY A 117 -13.37 -5.36 -16.01
C GLY A 117 -12.41 -4.31 -15.43
N ASN A 118 -11.65 -4.63 -14.41
CA ASN A 118 -10.63 -3.75 -13.85
C ASN A 118 -9.39 -3.66 -14.74
N LEU A 119 -8.59 -2.59 -14.55
CA LEU A 119 -7.28 -2.45 -15.18
C LEU A 119 -6.20 -2.86 -14.18
N ALA A 120 -5.30 -3.75 -14.60
CA ALA A 120 -4.11 -4.12 -13.86
C ALA A 120 -2.86 -3.63 -14.59
N SER A 121 -1.92 -3.05 -13.86
CA SER A 121 -0.63 -2.68 -14.41
C SER A 121 0.28 -3.90 -14.54
N ARG A 122 1.06 -3.96 -15.62
CA ARG A 122 2.16 -4.92 -15.77
C ARG A 122 3.36 -4.59 -14.88
N ILE A 123 3.37 -3.40 -14.28
CA ILE A 123 4.30 -3.05 -13.21
C ILE A 123 3.62 -3.39 -11.89
N LEU A 124 4.16 -4.37 -11.18
CA LEU A 124 3.65 -4.85 -9.88
C LEU A 124 4.67 -4.53 -8.77
N PRO A 125 4.62 -3.35 -8.15
CA PRO A 125 5.61 -2.95 -7.17
C PRO A 125 5.51 -3.74 -5.87
N ILE A 126 6.67 -4.17 -5.36
CA ILE A 126 6.82 -4.73 -4.00
C ILE A 126 7.58 -3.72 -3.15
N LYS A 127 6.95 -3.23 -2.09
CA LYS A 127 7.53 -2.23 -1.20
C LYS A 127 8.13 -2.90 0.04
N ILE A 128 9.41 -2.66 0.30
CA ILE A 128 10.17 -3.28 1.39
C ILE A 128 10.60 -2.30 2.48
N HIS A 129 10.42 -1.01 2.24
CA HIS A 129 10.58 0.07 3.21
C HIS A 129 9.41 1.05 3.09
N ASP A 130 9.06 1.68 4.18
CA ASP A 130 8.20 2.86 4.12
C ASP A 130 8.97 4.01 3.49
N LEU A 131 8.35 4.67 2.52
CA LEU A 131 8.95 5.73 1.72
C LEU A 131 8.57 7.09 2.28
N ASP A 132 9.45 8.07 2.14
CA ASP A 132 9.11 9.45 2.38
C ASP A 132 8.21 10.01 1.25
N ASP A 133 7.73 11.23 1.45
CA ASP A 133 6.79 11.84 0.51
C ASP A 133 7.46 12.21 -0.83
N GLU A 134 8.78 12.48 -0.85
CA GLU A 134 9.53 12.77 -2.06
C GLU A 134 9.68 11.52 -2.94
N ASP A 135 10.12 10.42 -2.37
CA ASP A 135 10.28 9.14 -3.06
C ASP A 135 8.94 8.62 -3.59
N LYS A 136 7.89 8.77 -2.77
CA LYS A 136 6.53 8.41 -3.17
C LYS A 136 6.03 9.25 -4.34
N ALA A 137 6.22 10.57 -4.28
CA ALA A 137 5.84 11.47 -5.37
C ALA A 137 6.63 11.16 -6.66
N LEU A 138 7.91 10.81 -6.54
CA LEU A 138 8.75 10.44 -7.67
C LEU A 138 8.20 9.19 -8.38
N LEU A 139 7.84 8.14 -7.63
CA LEU A 139 7.24 6.92 -8.16
C LEU A 139 5.87 7.18 -8.80
N GLU A 140 5.01 7.94 -8.14
CA GLU A 140 3.68 8.28 -8.63
C GLU A 140 3.73 9.11 -9.91
N ASN A 141 4.68 10.03 -10.02
CA ASN A 141 4.92 10.81 -11.23
C ASN A 141 5.36 9.92 -12.40
N GLU A 142 6.29 9.00 -12.18
CA GLU A 142 6.77 8.09 -13.24
C GLU A 142 5.66 7.11 -13.67
N LEU A 143 4.90 6.57 -12.72
CA LEU A 143 3.78 5.67 -13.01
C LEU A 143 2.58 6.42 -13.61
N GLY A 144 2.46 7.72 -13.38
CA GLY A 144 1.31 8.54 -13.81
C GLY A 144 0.04 8.25 -13.02
N GLY A 145 0.16 7.86 -11.76
CA GLY A 145 -0.96 7.56 -10.88
C GLY A 145 -0.54 7.14 -9.48
N VAL A 146 -1.53 6.92 -8.62
CA VAL A 146 -1.28 6.53 -7.21
C VAL A 146 -0.57 5.18 -7.14
N LEU A 147 0.52 5.14 -6.36
CA LEU A 147 1.29 3.93 -6.13
C LEU A 147 0.48 2.92 -5.31
N ARG A 148 0.16 1.79 -5.95
CA ARG A 148 -0.34 0.60 -5.25
C ARG A 148 0.74 -0.46 -5.29
N ALA A 149 1.21 -0.89 -4.12
CA ALA A 149 2.27 -1.88 -3.98
C ALA A 149 1.85 -2.97 -2.99
N VAL A 150 2.41 -4.16 -3.17
CA VAL A 150 2.34 -5.20 -2.14
C VAL A 150 3.42 -4.92 -1.09
N GLU A 151 3.05 -4.84 0.17
CA GLU A 151 3.95 -4.37 1.23
C GLU A 151 4.57 -5.54 1.99
N PHE A 152 5.90 -5.63 1.93
CA PHE A 152 6.72 -6.53 2.72
C PHE A 152 7.56 -5.72 3.72
N ILE A 153 6.88 -4.92 4.55
CA ILE A 153 7.51 -3.97 5.46
C ILE A 153 7.31 -4.42 6.90
N PHE A 154 8.40 -4.46 7.66
CA PHE A 154 8.35 -4.50 9.11
C PHE A 154 8.62 -3.10 9.64
N LYS A 155 7.60 -2.49 10.27
CA LYS A 155 7.67 -1.12 10.79
C LYS A 155 7.25 -1.07 12.25
N THR A 156 8.14 -0.57 13.09
CA THR A 156 7.88 -0.20 14.47
C THR A 156 8.55 1.15 14.77
N PRO A 157 8.27 1.82 15.90
CA PRO A 157 8.98 3.06 16.22
C PRO A 157 10.50 2.90 16.14
N GLY A 158 11.14 3.66 15.23
CA GLY A 158 12.58 3.61 14.97
C GLY A 158 13.06 2.43 14.09
N VAL A 159 12.15 1.58 13.59
CA VAL A 159 12.50 0.46 12.71
C VAL A 159 11.71 0.54 11.41
N ASN A 160 12.41 0.47 10.28
CA ASN A 160 11.87 0.43 8.93
C ASN A 160 12.74 -0.51 8.09
N ARG A 161 12.31 -1.75 7.90
CA ARG A 161 13.11 -2.79 7.23
C ARG A 161 12.23 -3.79 6.47
N PRO A 162 12.81 -4.59 5.57
CA PRO A 162 12.08 -5.68 4.92
C PRO A 162 11.51 -6.68 5.93
N LEU A 163 10.29 -7.13 5.69
CA LEU A 163 9.67 -8.24 6.43
C LEU A 163 10.31 -9.56 5.97
N ARG A 164 10.69 -10.43 6.91
CA ARG A 164 11.28 -11.74 6.61
C ARG A 164 10.26 -12.85 6.80
N ALA A 165 10.44 -13.95 6.07
CA ALA A 165 9.52 -15.10 6.09
C ALA A 165 9.27 -15.70 7.49
N PHE A 166 10.25 -15.63 8.38
CA PHE A 166 10.16 -16.17 9.76
C PHE A 166 9.95 -15.10 10.83
N GLU A 167 9.91 -13.82 10.43
CA GLU A 167 9.68 -12.67 11.32
C GLU A 167 8.35 -12.00 10.99
N ASP A 168 7.27 -12.71 11.21
CA ASP A 168 5.95 -12.13 11.06
C ASP A 168 5.67 -11.10 12.15
N HIS A 169 4.83 -10.12 11.83
CA HIS A 169 4.40 -9.09 12.76
C HIS A 169 3.68 -9.75 13.96
N PRO A 170 4.30 -9.79 15.17
CA PRO A 170 3.73 -10.57 16.27
C PRO A 170 2.39 -10.04 16.77
N GLN A 171 2.09 -8.73 16.51
CA GLN A 171 0.88 -8.07 16.98
C GLN A 171 -0.29 -8.18 15.98
N ASP A 172 0.02 -8.26 14.67
CA ASP A 172 -1.00 -8.28 13.61
C ASP A 172 -1.27 -9.69 13.10
N ASN A 173 -0.44 -10.64 13.48
CA ASN A 173 -0.47 -11.99 12.92
C ASN A 173 -0.32 -13.08 13.98
N LEU A 174 -1.40 -13.38 14.68
CA LEU A 174 -1.50 -14.46 15.64
C LEU A 174 -1.11 -15.83 15.04
N ASN A 175 -1.17 -15.98 13.72
CA ASN A 175 -0.92 -17.24 12.99
C ASN A 175 0.41 -17.24 12.21
N LYS A 176 1.22 -16.18 12.28
CA LYS A 176 2.51 -16.07 11.56
C LYS A 176 2.39 -16.32 10.05
N THR A 177 1.36 -15.76 9.38
CA THR A 177 1.08 -15.96 7.95
C THR A 177 1.27 -14.72 7.10
N PHE A 178 1.56 -13.55 7.70
CA PHE A 178 1.55 -12.26 6.99
C PHE A 178 2.48 -12.25 5.77
N TYR A 179 3.72 -12.72 5.89
CA TYR A 179 4.63 -12.81 4.75
C TYR A 179 4.08 -13.68 3.63
N ARG A 180 3.52 -14.85 3.97
CA ARG A 180 2.92 -15.77 3.00
C ARG A 180 1.68 -15.18 2.32
N ASP A 181 0.87 -14.43 3.07
CA ASP A 181 -0.31 -13.77 2.51
C ASP A 181 0.08 -12.69 1.50
N GLN A 182 1.15 -11.91 1.76
CA GLN A 182 1.67 -10.96 0.79
C GLN A 182 2.24 -11.68 -0.44
N LEU A 183 2.97 -12.78 -0.25
CA LEU A 183 3.50 -13.58 -1.34
C LEU A 183 2.38 -14.16 -2.22
N ASN A 184 1.34 -14.68 -1.60
CA ASN A 184 0.15 -15.20 -2.31
C ASN A 184 -0.58 -14.09 -3.08
N LYS A 185 -0.66 -12.86 -2.54
CA LYS A 185 -1.19 -11.70 -3.29
C LYS A 185 -0.40 -11.42 -4.55
N VAL A 186 0.94 -11.46 -4.49
CA VAL A 186 1.80 -11.28 -5.67
C VAL A 186 1.53 -12.39 -6.69
N ALA A 187 1.51 -13.65 -6.27
CA ALA A 187 1.26 -14.79 -7.15
C ALA A 187 -0.13 -14.73 -7.81
N ASN A 188 -1.17 -14.35 -7.07
CA ASN A 188 -2.51 -14.18 -7.60
C ASN A 188 -2.60 -13.00 -8.59
N ALA A 189 -1.95 -11.87 -8.33
CA ALA A 189 -1.88 -10.76 -9.27
C ALA A 189 -1.19 -11.17 -10.58
N VAL A 190 -0.09 -11.88 -10.50
CA VAL A 190 0.60 -12.47 -11.67
C VAL A 190 -0.34 -13.40 -12.44
N LYS A 191 -1.05 -14.30 -11.74
CA LYS A 191 -2.02 -15.22 -12.36
C LYS A 191 -3.14 -14.47 -13.09
N GLU A 192 -3.71 -13.44 -12.48
CA GLU A 192 -4.78 -12.64 -13.08
C GLU A 192 -4.32 -11.96 -14.37
N ILE A 193 -3.11 -11.36 -14.35
CA ILE A 193 -2.53 -10.72 -15.53
C ILE A 193 -2.30 -11.75 -16.64
N ILE A 194 -1.62 -12.87 -16.35
CA ILE A 194 -1.33 -13.92 -17.34
C ILE A 194 -2.63 -14.51 -17.91
N SER A 195 -3.60 -14.82 -17.04
CA SER A 195 -4.87 -15.40 -17.47
C SER A 195 -5.66 -14.44 -18.37
N SER A 196 -5.60 -13.14 -18.10
CA SER A 196 -6.28 -12.14 -18.92
C SER A 196 -5.66 -11.98 -20.30
N ILE A 197 -4.34 -12.22 -20.43
CA ILE A 197 -3.63 -12.18 -21.72
C ILE A 197 -3.93 -13.44 -22.54
N GLN A 198 -4.04 -14.61 -21.89
CA GLN A 198 -4.27 -15.88 -22.56
C GLN A 198 -5.72 -16.15 -22.98
N HIS A 199 -6.69 -15.35 -22.49
CA HIS A 199 -8.11 -15.58 -22.81
C HIS A 199 -8.46 -15.08 -24.22
N PRO A 200 -9.32 -15.82 -24.99
CA PRO A 200 -9.69 -15.46 -26.37
C PRO A 200 -10.44 -14.12 -26.51
N GLY A 201 -10.85 -13.49 -25.41
CA GLY A 201 -11.51 -12.18 -25.40
C GLY A 201 -10.58 -11.01 -25.08
N PHE A 202 -9.29 -11.27 -24.90
CA PHE A 202 -8.33 -10.20 -24.64
C PHE A 202 -8.08 -9.40 -25.93
N HIS A 203 -8.56 -8.18 -25.96
CA HIS A 203 -8.18 -7.21 -26.97
C HIS A 203 -7.15 -6.26 -26.33
N PRO A 204 -5.89 -6.28 -26.77
CA PRO A 204 -4.91 -5.30 -26.35
C PRO A 204 -5.47 -3.92 -26.71
N GLN A 205 -5.70 -3.08 -25.73
CA GLN A 205 -5.97 -1.67 -25.99
C GLN A 205 -4.62 -1.01 -26.29
N PRO A 206 -4.43 -0.43 -27.50
CA PRO A 206 -3.30 0.46 -27.67
C PRO A 206 -3.41 1.55 -26.61
N ALA A 207 -2.27 1.89 -26.01
CA ALA A 207 -2.20 2.92 -25.00
C ALA A 207 -2.94 4.14 -25.51
N THR A 208 -4.18 4.29 -25.09
CA THR A 208 -4.90 5.55 -25.28
C THR A 208 -4.08 6.53 -24.48
N GLN A 209 -3.28 7.33 -25.19
CA GLN A 209 -2.73 8.54 -24.60
C GLN A 209 -3.89 9.13 -23.84
N THR A 210 -3.82 9.09 -22.51
CA THR A 210 -4.69 9.86 -21.66
C THR A 210 -4.41 11.27 -22.11
N GLN A 211 -5.19 11.74 -23.08
CA GLN A 211 -5.24 13.16 -23.39
C GLN A 211 -5.64 13.74 -22.06
N ILE A 212 -4.66 14.34 -21.39
CA ILE A 212 -4.90 15.30 -20.34
C ILE A 212 -6.02 16.16 -20.93
N PRO A 213 -7.23 16.16 -20.34
CA PRO A 213 -8.31 16.92 -20.91
C PRO A 213 -7.75 18.33 -21.09
N LYS A 214 -7.57 18.74 -22.35
CA LYS A 214 -7.19 20.12 -22.64
C LYS A 214 -8.21 20.91 -21.88
N THR A 215 -7.76 21.56 -20.82
CA THR A 215 -8.59 22.48 -20.06
C THR A 215 -9.22 23.38 -21.13
N LEU A 216 -10.49 23.13 -21.41
CA LEU A 216 -11.32 24.03 -22.18
C LEU A 216 -11.22 25.35 -21.41
N ARG A 217 -10.39 26.24 -21.90
CA ARG A 217 -10.38 27.61 -21.39
C ARG A 217 -11.79 28.10 -21.60
N PRO A 218 -12.60 28.25 -20.55
CA PRO A 218 -13.96 28.70 -20.72
C PRO A 218 -13.89 30.12 -21.33
N GLY A 219 -14.48 30.29 -22.47
CA GLY A 219 -14.60 31.62 -23.05
C GLY A 219 -15.25 32.54 -22.01
N LYS A 220 -14.86 33.82 -22.00
CA LYS A 220 -15.29 34.81 -20.98
C LYS A 220 -16.81 34.82 -20.72
N LYS A 221 -17.65 34.36 -21.65
CA LYS A 221 -19.12 34.23 -21.53
C LYS A 221 -19.57 32.99 -20.74
N SER A 222 -18.79 31.88 -20.74
CA SER A 222 -19.11 30.67 -19.97
C SER A 222 -18.73 30.79 -18.48
N ILE A 223 -17.75 31.64 -18.15
CA ILE A 223 -17.36 31.90 -16.75
C ILE A 223 -18.48 32.58 -15.98
N VAL A 224 -19.21 33.50 -16.62
CA VAL A 224 -20.34 34.22 -15.99
C VAL A 224 -21.50 33.26 -15.71
N LEU A 225 -21.76 32.29 -16.60
CA LEU A 225 -22.89 31.37 -16.47
C LEU A 225 -22.68 30.32 -15.34
N ILE A 226 -21.42 30.04 -14.96
CA ILE A 226 -21.09 29.13 -13.87
C ILE A 226 -20.84 29.90 -12.58
N ALA A 227 -20.29 31.11 -12.65
CA ALA A 227 -19.94 31.91 -11.47
C ALA A 227 -21.19 32.42 -10.72
N VAL A 228 -22.27 32.74 -11.43
CA VAL A 228 -23.51 33.26 -10.83
C VAL A 228 -24.20 32.20 -9.94
N PRO A 229 -24.47 30.95 -10.40
CA PRO A 229 -25.05 29.95 -9.49
C PRO A 229 -24.14 29.54 -8.35
N LEU A 230 -22.82 29.52 -8.56
CA LEU A 230 -21.85 29.25 -7.49
C LEU A 230 -21.83 30.37 -6.42
N LEU A 231 -21.93 31.64 -6.85
CA LEU A 231 -22.05 32.78 -5.96
C LEU A 231 -23.35 32.74 -5.16
N LEU A 232 -24.47 32.38 -5.81
CA LEU A 232 -25.76 32.24 -5.15
C LEU A 232 -25.77 31.08 -4.13
N LEU A 233 -25.15 29.96 -4.46
CA LEU A 233 -24.95 28.85 -3.51
C LEU A 233 -24.04 29.24 -2.34
N PHE A 234 -22.99 30.01 -2.59
CA PHE A 234 -22.08 30.49 -1.55
C PHE A 234 -22.76 31.52 -0.63
N VAL A 235 -23.51 32.45 -1.19
CA VAL A 235 -24.32 33.41 -0.42
C VAL A 235 -25.43 32.70 0.35
N GLY A 236 -26.12 31.73 -0.28
CA GLY A 236 -27.11 30.88 0.38
C GLY A 236 -26.50 30.07 1.53
N TYR A 237 -25.31 29.53 1.37
CA TYR A 237 -24.56 28.83 2.41
C TYR A 237 -24.18 29.76 3.56
N LEU A 238 -23.71 30.99 3.26
CA LEU A 238 -23.37 31.99 4.30
C LEU A 238 -24.63 32.46 5.05
N LEU A 239 -25.75 32.66 4.38
CA LEU A 239 -27.02 32.97 4.99
C LEU A 239 -27.52 31.81 5.85
N TYR A 240 -27.45 30.58 5.33
CA TYR A 240 -27.79 29.36 6.07
C TYR A 240 -26.91 29.19 7.31
N SER A 241 -25.60 29.40 7.19
CA SER A 241 -24.67 29.32 8.35
C SER A 241 -24.89 30.40 9.37
N ARG A 242 -25.43 31.57 8.98
CA ARG A 242 -25.80 32.65 9.91
C ARG A 242 -27.17 32.45 10.55
N LEU A 243 -28.11 31.80 9.83
CA LEU A 243 -29.44 31.51 10.35
C LEU A 243 -29.54 30.16 11.08
N SER A 244 -28.53 29.32 10.99
CA SER A 244 -28.41 28.11 11.83
C SER A 244 -28.11 28.57 13.24
N LEU A 245 -29.16 29.06 13.90
CA LEU A 245 -29.25 29.13 15.34
C LEU A 245 -28.86 27.73 15.88
N SER A 246 -27.78 27.72 16.60
CA SER A 246 -27.21 26.66 17.40
C SER A 246 -28.29 25.74 18.00
N VAL A 247 -28.62 24.65 17.30
CA VAL A 247 -29.12 23.47 17.99
C VAL A 247 -27.89 22.65 18.31
N ASN A 248 -27.24 22.98 19.40
CA ASN A 248 -26.24 22.12 20.04
C ASN A 248 -26.96 20.86 20.56
N THR A 249 -27.16 19.89 19.68
CA THR A 249 -27.43 18.49 20.03
C THR A 249 -26.26 17.61 19.64
N SER A 250 -25.08 18.07 19.94
CA SER A 250 -23.93 17.19 20.16
C SER A 250 -23.87 16.98 21.66
N GLY A 251 -24.58 15.98 22.14
CA GLY A 251 -24.21 15.41 23.43
C GLY A 251 -22.76 14.97 23.28
N ASP A 252 -21.84 15.76 23.84
CA ASP A 252 -20.42 15.38 23.89
C ASP A 252 -20.36 13.96 24.46
N LYS A 253 -20.02 12.99 23.63
CA LYS A 253 -19.83 11.61 24.08
C LYS A 253 -18.66 11.64 25.04
N SER A 254 -18.95 11.58 26.34
CA SER A 254 -17.95 11.53 27.39
C SER A 254 -17.93 10.14 28.01
N ILE A 255 -16.74 9.70 28.39
CA ILE A 255 -16.50 8.41 29.05
C ILE A 255 -15.77 8.67 30.35
N ALA A 256 -16.22 8.02 31.43
CA ALA A 256 -15.51 7.95 32.71
C ALA A 256 -15.07 6.50 32.96
N VAL A 257 -13.82 6.32 33.34
CA VAL A 257 -13.30 5.01 33.78
C VAL A 257 -13.34 4.97 35.30
N LEU A 258 -14.21 4.13 35.84
CA LEU A 258 -14.32 3.95 37.29
C LEU A 258 -13.21 3.02 37.81
N SER A 259 -12.87 3.14 39.09
CA SER A 259 -11.91 2.24 39.72
C SER A 259 -12.46 0.80 39.76
N PHE A 260 -11.57 -0.18 39.57
CA PHE A 260 -11.94 -1.60 39.75
C PHE A 260 -12.07 -1.93 41.23
N ILE A 261 -12.97 -2.88 41.54
CA ILE A 261 -13.16 -3.39 42.89
C ILE A 261 -12.23 -4.59 43.09
N ASP A 262 -11.47 -4.58 44.16
CA ASP A 262 -10.66 -5.73 44.56
C ASP A 262 -11.54 -6.82 45.16
N LEU A 263 -11.65 -7.94 44.45
CA LEU A 263 -12.38 -9.13 44.87
C LEU A 263 -11.48 -10.24 45.46
N SER A 264 -10.19 -9.95 45.65
CA SER A 264 -9.28 -10.90 46.24
C SER A 264 -9.64 -11.23 47.70
N PRO A 265 -9.38 -12.44 48.20
CA PRO A 265 -9.71 -12.78 49.58
C PRO A 265 -9.02 -11.89 50.62
N GLY A 266 -7.81 -11.41 50.31
CA GLY A 266 -7.00 -10.53 51.18
C GLY A 266 -7.25 -9.05 51.00
N LYS A 267 -7.99 -8.62 49.91
CA LYS A 267 -8.19 -7.22 49.56
C LYS A 267 -6.89 -6.41 49.48
N ASP A 268 -5.83 -7.03 49.02
CA ASP A 268 -4.46 -6.48 48.98
C ASP A 268 -4.01 -6.10 47.54
N GLN A 269 -4.90 -6.26 46.55
CA GLN A 269 -4.62 -5.99 45.12
C GLN A 269 -5.27 -4.68 44.60
N GLU A 270 -5.68 -3.79 45.50
CA GLU A 270 -6.36 -2.54 45.15
C GLU A 270 -5.50 -1.66 44.22
N TYR A 271 -4.17 -1.63 44.44
CA TYR A 271 -3.23 -0.87 43.62
C TYR A 271 -3.20 -1.36 42.16
N LEU A 272 -3.40 -2.65 41.91
CA LEU A 272 -3.44 -3.23 40.57
C LEU A 272 -4.69 -2.77 39.81
N GLY A 273 -5.84 -2.77 40.49
CA GLY A 273 -7.09 -2.25 39.93
C GLY A 273 -7.01 -0.76 39.57
N ASP A 274 -6.40 0.04 40.43
CA ASP A 274 -6.20 1.48 40.18
C ASP A 274 -5.23 1.70 39.01
N GLY A 275 -4.15 0.94 38.89
CA GLY A 275 -3.19 1.00 37.79
C GLY A 275 -3.83 0.62 36.45
N MET A 276 -4.63 -0.43 36.42
CA MET A 276 -5.37 -0.84 35.21
C MET A 276 -6.36 0.22 34.74
N ALA A 277 -7.12 0.82 35.68
CA ALA A 277 -8.06 1.89 35.36
C ALA A 277 -7.33 3.12 34.78
N GLU A 278 -6.16 3.45 35.29
CA GLU A 278 -5.33 4.56 34.79
C GLU A 278 -4.79 4.29 33.38
N GLU A 279 -4.32 3.09 33.08
CA GLU A 279 -3.88 2.71 31.75
C GLU A 279 -5.02 2.74 30.71
N ILE A 280 -6.21 2.26 31.09
CA ILE A 280 -7.40 2.36 30.23
C ILE A 280 -7.77 3.83 29.96
N LEU A 281 -7.74 4.67 30.99
CA LEU A 281 -8.00 6.09 30.87
C LEU A 281 -6.99 6.74 29.91
N ASN A 282 -5.70 6.46 30.06
CA ASN A 282 -4.64 6.96 29.20
C ASN A 282 -4.78 6.47 27.74
N ALA A 283 -5.23 5.24 27.54
CA ALA A 283 -5.50 4.71 26.20
C ALA A 283 -6.69 5.44 25.54
N LEU A 284 -7.76 5.68 26.27
CA LEU A 284 -8.96 6.37 25.77
C LEU A 284 -8.71 7.85 25.43
N THR A 285 -7.82 8.55 26.14
CA THR A 285 -7.47 9.96 25.84
C THR A 285 -6.79 10.12 24.47
N LYS A 286 -6.23 9.06 23.89
CA LYS A 286 -5.61 9.08 22.56
C LYS A 286 -6.63 9.02 21.42
N ILE A 287 -7.90 8.75 21.71
CA ILE A 287 -8.95 8.65 20.70
C ILE A 287 -9.49 10.05 20.38
N LYS A 288 -9.30 10.48 19.14
CA LYS A 288 -9.80 11.79 18.67
C LYS A 288 -11.33 11.86 18.73
N GLY A 289 -11.87 12.92 19.34
CA GLY A 289 -13.31 13.15 19.43
C GLY A 289 -14.00 12.48 20.62
N LEU A 290 -13.26 11.80 21.50
CA LEU A 290 -13.77 11.24 22.75
C LEU A 290 -13.36 12.13 23.93
N LYS A 291 -14.34 12.61 24.71
CA LYS A 291 -14.09 13.38 25.92
C LYS A 291 -13.94 12.40 27.09
N VAL A 292 -12.73 12.25 27.58
CA VAL A 292 -12.45 11.35 28.71
C VAL A 292 -12.43 12.16 30.00
N ILE A 293 -13.21 11.70 31.01
CA ILE A 293 -13.25 12.32 32.34
C ILE A 293 -11.97 11.96 33.09
N GLY A 294 -11.34 12.96 33.68
CA GLY A 294 -10.07 12.78 34.38
C GLY A 294 -10.17 11.86 35.62
N ARG A 295 -9.03 11.23 35.96
CA ARG A 295 -8.90 10.28 37.07
C ARG A 295 -9.50 10.79 38.37
N THR A 296 -9.20 12.02 38.78
CA THR A 296 -9.67 12.59 40.04
C THR A 296 -11.20 12.61 40.15
N SER A 297 -11.89 12.94 39.04
CA SER A 297 -13.34 12.97 39.01
C SER A 297 -13.94 11.56 38.99
N SER A 298 -13.36 10.66 38.18
CA SER A 298 -13.84 9.28 38.08
C SER A 298 -13.63 8.48 39.36
N PHE A 299 -12.49 8.67 40.01
CA PHE A 299 -12.16 7.94 41.25
C PHE A 299 -12.83 8.54 42.52
N SER A 300 -13.46 9.71 42.41
CA SER A 300 -14.25 10.28 43.52
C SER A 300 -15.45 9.40 43.91
N PHE A 301 -15.85 8.50 43.02
CA PHE A 301 -16.92 7.52 43.23
C PHE A 301 -16.44 6.20 43.82
N LYS A 302 -15.13 6.00 43.99
CA LYS A 302 -14.54 4.78 44.56
C LYS A 302 -15.11 4.50 45.97
N GLY A 303 -15.61 3.26 46.15
CA GLY A 303 -16.18 2.80 47.42
C GLY A 303 -17.54 3.42 47.79
N LYS A 304 -18.17 4.20 46.89
CA LYS A 304 -19.49 4.76 47.11
C LYS A 304 -20.53 3.92 46.36
N ASP A 305 -21.64 3.60 47.03
CA ASP A 305 -22.79 2.97 46.41
C ASP A 305 -23.64 4.04 45.70
N VAL A 306 -23.21 4.43 44.49
CA VAL A 306 -23.86 5.47 43.68
C VAL A 306 -24.46 4.84 42.44
N ASN A 307 -25.70 5.22 42.13
CA ASN A 307 -26.39 4.74 40.92
C ASN A 307 -25.65 5.24 39.68
N LEU A 308 -25.35 4.33 38.73
CA LEU A 308 -24.66 4.64 37.48
C LEU A 308 -25.30 5.75 36.65
N LYS A 309 -26.64 5.92 36.75
CA LYS A 309 -27.35 7.04 36.11
C LYS A 309 -27.02 8.42 36.72
N THR A 310 -26.45 8.45 37.92
CA THR A 310 -26.06 9.69 38.59
C THR A 310 -24.62 10.09 38.28
N ILE A 311 -23.84 9.16 37.74
CA ILE A 311 -22.44 9.36 37.38
C ILE A 311 -22.31 9.82 35.92
N GLY A 312 -23.25 9.48 35.04
CA GLY A 312 -23.22 9.75 33.60
C GLY A 312 -24.02 10.96 33.11
#